data_e63aa6860cef15e1e88ee8eba12fcbf4
#
_entry.id   e63aa6860cef15e1e88ee8eba12fcbf4
#
_cell.length_a   1.000
_cell.length_b   1.000
_cell.length_c   1.000
_cell.angle_alpha   90.00
_cell.angle_beta   90.00
_cell.angle_gamma   90.00
#
_symmetry.space_group_name_H-M   'P 1'
#
loop_
_entity.id
_entity.type
_entity.pdbx_description
1 polymer ?
#
loop_
_entity_poly.entity_id
_entity_poly.type
_entity_poly.pdbx_seq_one_letter_code
_entity_poly.pdbx_strand_id
1 'polypeptide(L)'
;MIKHKNIAFNYFNSASYMLLNKYNIISYISNGEFGQVTKATYNDKSYAIKCGAKDLIKYEIQIYKQLRSISNISTIYDVFETNNKMYMVMDLYTMTLEDYKLQNCDQLNYVTITLTMLGQLIAIIKLIHENNIIHRDLKPTNICLDTSYNLYIIDFGLSKMYKSGTIHNSETQIKSLIGSVNFSSLNVINLIEPSRRDDIESLLYILFYLLLDKSCYSIYTSLDVSNKKNIDILLMFLQDKNNSILNNKSINYTTLDKLFKYIRRLKYNQAPNYDYIIILLNMINAP
;
A
#
# COMPACT_ATOMS: atom_id res chain seq x y z
N MET A 1 -19.42 20.56 -25.64
CA MET A 1 -19.61 19.67 -24.45
C MET A 1 -20.10 18.27 -24.84
N ILE A 2 -19.51 17.57 -25.80
CA ILE A 2 -19.90 16.18 -26.22
C ILE A 2 -18.72 15.46 -26.87
N LYS A 3 -17.47 15.60 -26.39
CA LYS A 3 -16.33 14.89 -26.99
C LYS A 3 -15.57 13.92 -26.03
N HIS A 4 -15.98 13.78 -24.78
CA HIS A 4 -15.28 12.86 -23.84
C HIS A 4 -16.01 11.53 -23.58
N LYS A 5 -17.20 11.30 -24.11
CA LYS A 5 -17.95 10.04 -23.92
C LYS A 5 -17.53 8.90 -24.87
N ASN A 6 -16.84 9.17 -25.99
CA ASN A 6 -16.63 8.17 -27.05
C ASN A 6 -15.29 7.41 -27.00
N ILE A 7 -14.37 7.72 -26.10
CA ILE A 7 -13.05 7.02 -26.07
C ILE A 7 -13.08 5.76 -25.18
N ALA A 8 -13.99 5.70 -24.19
CA ALA A 8 -14.11 4.54 -23.29
C ALA A 8 -14.90 3.35 -23.89
N PHE A 9 -15.68 3.58 -24.96
CA PHE A 9 -16.65 2.59 -25.47
C PHE A 9 -16.12 1.54 -26.42
N ASN A 10 -14.90 1.66 -26.99
CA ASN A 10 -14.44 0.82 -28.08
C ASN A 10 -13.66 -0.46 -27.66
N TYR A 11 -13.61 -0.81 -26.36
CA TYR A 11 -12.87 -2.01 -25.89
C TYR A 11 -13.73 -3.07 -25.18
N PHE A 12 -15.05 -3.02 -25.34
CA PHE A 12 -15.96 -3.90 -24.61
C PHE A 12 -16.52 -5.04 -25.48
N ASN A 13 -16.09 -6.27 -25.23
CA ASN A 13 -16.63 -7.52 -25.76
C ASN A 13 -17.76 -8.08 -24.85
N SER A 14 -18.35 -9.23 -25.17
CA SER A 14 -19.55 -9.83 -24.59
C SER A 14 -19.67 -9.87 -23.04
N ALA A 15 -18.58 -9.95 -22.28
CA ALA A 15 -18.64 -9.82 -20.80
C ALA A 15 -18.79 -8.37 -20.33
N SER A 16 -18.38 -7.41 -21.16
CA SER A 16 -18.76 -6.02 -21.02
C SER A 16 -20.29 -5.84 -21.08
N TYR A 17 -20.97 -6.68 -21.85
CA TYR A 17 -22.43 -6.66 -21.91
C TYR A 17 -23.08 -7.05 -20.58
N MET A 18 -22.57 -8.08 -19.89
CA MET A 18 -23.05 -8.47 -18.55
C MET A 18 -22.68 -7.44 -17.48
N LEU A 19 -21.47 -6.91 -17.52
CA LEU A 19 -21.02 -5.84 -16.62
C LEU A 19 -21.85 -4.55 -16.83
N LEU A 20 -22.05 -4.13 -18.09
CA LEU A 20 -22.85 -2.97 -18.49
C LEU A 20 -24.34 -3.12 -18.20
N ASN A 21 -24.88 -4.34 -18.16
CA ASN A 21 -26.26 -4.59 -17.78
C ASN A 21 -26.50 -4.52 -16.28
N LYS A 22 -25.47 -4.70 -15.45
CA LYS A 22 -25.58 -4.67 -13.99
C LYS A 22 -24.98 -3.41 -13.39
N TYR A 23 -23.78 -3.03 -13.81
CA TYR A 23 -23.03 -1.89 -13.25
C TYR A 23 -22.95 -0.74 -14.23
N ASN A 24 -23.41 0.44 -13.79
CA ASN A 24 -23.27 1.68 -14.56
C ASN A 24 -21.86 2.27 -14.34
N ILE A 25 -21.01 2.24 -15.36
CA ILE A 25 -19.64 2.79 -15.32
C ILE A 25 -19.71 4.31 -15.29
N ILE A 26 -19.13 4.93 -14.27
CA ILE A 26 -19.16 6.36 -14.02
C ILE A 26 -17.90 7.05 -14.53
N SER A 27 -16.74 6.59 -14.09
CA SER A 27 -15.46 7.22 -14.39
C SER A 27 -14.30 6.26 -14.29
N TYR A 28 -13.24 6.64 -14.96
CA TYR A 28 -11.93 6.01 -14.81
C TYR A 28 -11.29 6.48 -13.50
N ILE A 29 -10.61 5.57 -12.77
CA ILE A 29 -9.85 5.88 -11.54
C ILE A 29 -8.36 5.82 -11.82
N SER A 30 -7.84 4.65 -12.28
CA SER A 30 -6.40 4.45 -12.47
C SER A 30 -6.09 3.36 -13.50
N ASN A 31 -4.85 3.40 -14.02
CA ASN A 31 -4.27 2.33 -14.82
C ASN A 31 -2.93 1.95 -14.19
N GLY A 32 -2.87 0.77 -13.58
CA GLY A 32 -1.66 0.21 -13.00
C GLY A 32 -1.08 -0.91 -13.84
N GLU A 33 0.03 -1.44 -13.40
CA GLU A 33 0.72 -2.57 -14.05
C GLU A 33 -0.18 -3.81 -14.13
N PHE A 34 -1.09 -3.99 -13.16
CA PHE A 34 -1.98 -5.16 -13.05
C PHE A 34 -3.39 -4.92 -13.59
N GLY A 35 -3.66 -3.78 -14.20
CA GLY A 35 -4.94 -3.52 -14.83
C GLY A 35 -5.51 -2.13 -14.60
N GLN A 36 -6.68 -1.93 -15.16
CA GLN A 36 -7.44 -0.70 -15.11
C GLN A 36 -8.47 -0.76 -13.99
N VAL A 37 -8.65 0.35 -13.26
CA VAL A 37 -9.68 0.49 -12.23
C VAL A 37 -10.67 1.58 -12.64
N THR A 38 -11.96 1.27 -12.56
CA THR A 38 -13.06 2.19 -12.87
C THR A 38 -14.04 2.28 -11.70
N LYS A 39 -14.66 3.46 -11.52
CA LYS A 39 -15.79 3.65 -10.62
C LYS A 39 -17.07 3.25 -11.34
N ALA A 40 -17.91 2.50 -10.65
CA ALA A 40 -19.23 2.11 -11.12
C ALA A 40 -20.28 2.22 -10.02
N THR A 41 -21.57 2.23 -10.41
CA THR A 41 -22.70 2.22 -9.48
C THR A 41 -23.64 1.07 -9.80
N TYR A 42 -24.26 0.51 -8.75
CA TYR A 42 -25.36 -0.45 -8.82
C TYR A 42 -26.22 -0.33 -7.58
N ASN A 43 -27.55 -0.19 -7.75
CA ASN A 43 -28.51 0.01 -6.65
C ASN A 43 -28.05 1.12 -5.67
N ASP A 44 -27.75 2.30 -6.19
CA ASP A 44 -27.32 3.49 -5.45
C ASP A 44 -26.01 3.36 -4.65
N LYS A 45 -25.34 2.20 -4.75
CA LYS A 45 -24.02 1.96 -4.14
C LYS A 45 -22.91 2.11 -5.20
N SER A 46 -21.80 2.70 -4.77
CA SER A 46 -20.59 2.84 -5.61
C SER A 46 -19.61 1.68 -5.37
N TYR A 47 -18.92 1.28 -6.43
CA TYR A 47 -17.97 0.17 -6.47
C TYR A 47 -16.72 0.57 -7.26
N ALA A 48 -15.60 -0.07 -6.95
CA ALA A 48 -14.43 -0.11 -7.80
C ALA A 48 -14.47 -1.41 -8.64
N ILE A 49 -14.18 -1.30 -9.93
CA ILE A 49 -14.06 -2.47 -10.82
C ILE A 49 -12.65 -2.49 -11.37
N LYS A 50 -11.86 -3.49 -10.92
CA LYS A 50 -10.52 -3.77 -11.45
C LYS A 50 -10.62 -4.75 -12.61
N CYS A 51 -10.00 -4.41 -13.74
CA CYS A 51 -9.97 -5.21 -14.96
C CYS A 51 -8.53 -5.44 -15.41
N GLY A 52 -8.15 -6.68 -15.64
CA GLY A 52 -6.79 -7.03 -16.08
C GLY A 52 -6.71 -8.37 -16.80
N ALA A 53 -5.49 -8.85 -17.01
CA ALA A 53 -5.25 -10.18 -17.56
C ALA A 53 -5.86 -11.25 -16.63
N LYS A 54 -6.50 -12.26 -17.25
CA LYS A 54 -7.30 -13.25 -16.53
C LYS A 54 -6.53 -13.94 -15.39
N ASP A 55 -5.32 -14.40 -15.68
CA ASP A 55 -4.53 -15.16 -14.70
C ASP A 55 -4.08 -14.27 -13.52
N LEU A 56 -3.73 -13.01 -13.78
CA LEU A 56 -3.31 -12.07 -12.75
C LEU A 56 -4.48 -11.73 -11.80
N ILE A 57 -5.63 -11.36 -12.35
CA ILE A 57 -6.82 -11.06 -11.54
C ILE A 57 -7.34 -12.30 -10.81
N LYS A 58 -7.29 -13.48 -11.45
CA LYS A 58 -7.67 -14.73 -10.80
C LYS A 58 -6.79 -15.05 -9.59
N TYR A 59 -5.48 -14.83 -9.71
CA TYR A 59 -4.54 -14.98 -8.60
C TYR A 59 -4.87 -14.00 -7.47
N GLU A 60 -5.05 -12.73 -7.79
CA GLU A 60 -5.37 -11.69 -6.81
C GLU A 60 -6.69 -12.00 -6.07
N ILE A 61 -7.73 -12.48 -6.77
CA ILE A 61 -9.00 -12.93 -6.17
C ILE A 61 -8.76 -14.07 -5.16
N GLN A 62 -7.84 -15.00 -5.44
CA GLN A 62 -7.52 -16.08 -4.49
C GLN A 62 -6.92 -15.52 -3.20
N ILE A 63 -6.04 -14.51 -3.30
CA ILE A 63 -5.48 -13.84 -2.13
C ILE A 63 -6.58 -13.13 -1.32
N TYR A 64 -7.47 -12.35 -1.96
CA TYR A 64 -8.60 -11.72 -1.28
C TYR A 64 -9.50 -12.73 -0.57
N LYS A 65 -9.80 -13.88 -1.21
CA LYS A 65 -10.59 -14.96 -0.59
C LYS A 65 -9.92 -15.53 0.67
N GLN A 66 -8.60 -15.65 0.68
CA GLN A 66 -7.84 -16.14 1.83
C GLN A 66 -7.86 -15.12 2.98
N LEU A 67 -7.83 -13.82 2.65
CA LEU A 67 -7.82 -12.70 3.61
C LEU A 67 -9.23 -12.23 4.03
N ARG A 68 -10.30 -12.85 3.57
CA ARG A 68 -11.70 -12.38 3.75
C ARG A 68 -12.17 -12.23 5.20
N SER A 69 -11.48 -12.85 6.16
CA SER A 69 -11.79 -12.71 7.61
C SER A 69 -11.21 -11.42 8.21
N ILE A 70 -10.37 -10.69 7.49
CA ILE A 70 -9.75 -9.45 7.95
C ILE A 70 -10.64 -8.29 7.49
N SER A 71 -11.22 -7.55 8.43
CA SER A 71 -12.16 -6.45 8.14
C SER A 71 -11.57 -5.30 7.35
N ASN A 72 -10.23 -5.15 7.40
CA ASN A 72 -9.47 -4.09 6.72
C ASN A 72 -9.01 -4.48 5.30
N ILE A 73 -9.63 -5.50 4.71
CA ILE A 73 -9.41 -5.96 3.34
C ILE A 73 -10.70 -5.78 2.56
N SER A 74 -10.60 -5.32 1.31
CA SER A 74 -11.76 -5.11 0.44
C SER A 74 -12.58 -6.38 0.23
N THR A 75 -13.89 -6.22 0.27
CA THR A 75 -14.85 -7.28 -0.12
C THR A 75 -14.93 -7.37 -1.64
N ILE A 76 -14.88 -8.58 -2.18
CA ILE A 76 -15.22 -8.85 -3.58
C ILE A 76 -16.71 -9.19 -3.65
N TYR A 77 -17.46 -8.39 -4.42
CA TYR A 77 -18.91 -8.54 -4.60
C TYR A 77 -19.26 -9.37 -5.81
N ASP A 78 -18.47 -9.24 -6.89
CA ASP A 78 -18.77 -9.89 -8.16
C ASP A 78 -17.49 -10.12 -8.97
N VAL A 79 -17.53 -11.13 -9.83
CA VAL A 79 -16.44 -11.47 -10.75
C VAL A 79 -17.03 -11.79 -12.12
N PHE A 80 -16.49 -11.15 -13.16
CA PHE A 80 -16.85 -11.42 -14.55
C PHE A 80 -15.60 -11.80 -15.33
N GLU A 81 -15.75 -12.66 -16.31
CA GLU A 81 -14.61 -13.05 -17.17
C GLU A 81 -15.00 -13.04 -18.65
N THR A 82 -14.02 -12.71 -19.47
CA THR A 82 -14.02 -12.91 -20.92
C THR A 82 -12.96 -13.94 -21.28
N ASN A 83 -12.76 -14.21 -22.58
CA ASN A 83 -11.69 -15.11 -23.00
C ASN A 83 -10.30 -14.67 -22.47
N ASN A 84 -10.00 -13.36 -22.46
CA ASN A 84 -8.67 -12.82 -22.16
C ASN A 84 -8.60 -11.90 -20.93
N LYS A 85 -9.73 -11.46 -20.38
CA LYS A 85 -9.78 -10.51 -19.26
C LYS A 85 -10.69 -10.99 -18.16
N MET A 86 -10.39 -10.58 -16.94
CA MET A 86 -11.23 -10.77 -15.77
C MET A 86 -11.49 -9.43 -15.10
N TYR A 87 -12.67 -9.31 -14.52
CA TYR A 87 -13.18 -8.11 -13.83
C TYR A 87 -13.54 -8.48 -12.39
N MET A 88 -13.03 -7.73 -11.46
CA MET A 88 -13.30 -7.90 -10.03
C MET A 88 -13.98 -6.65 -9.49
N VAL A 89 -15.21 -6.80 -8.98
CA VAL A 89 -16.00 -5.73 -8.37
C VAL A 89 -15.77 -5.75 -6.88
N MET A 90 -15.34 -4.61 -6.33
CA MET A 90 -14.91 -4.52 -4.94
C MET A 90 -15.32 -3.19 -4.30
N ASP A 91 -15.06 -3.01 -3.01
CA ASP A 91 -15.30 -1.76 -2.32
C ASP A 91 -14.62 -0.59 -3.01
N LEU A 92 -15.34 0.54 -3.08
CA LEU A 92 -14.79 1.84 -3.45
C LEU A 92 -14.57 2.66 -2.19
N TYR A 93 -13.35 3.07 -1.95
CA TYR A 93 -12.98 3.91 -0.82
C TYR A 93 -13.02 5.39 -1.18
N THR A 94 -13.01 6.24 -0.15
CA THR A 94 -13.17 7.70 -0.32
C THR A 94 -11.90 8.33 -0.86
N MET A 95 -10.74 7.91 -0.34
CA MET A 95 -9.43 8.45 -0.69
C MET A 95 -8.31 7.43 -0.43
N THR A 96 -7.16 7.67 -1.02
CA THR A 96 -5.91 6.98 -0.68
C THR A 96 -5.19 7.68 0.47
N LEU A 97 -4.20 7.03 1.07
CA LEU A 97 -3.32 7.66 2.06
C LEU A 97 -2.46 8.78 1.44
N GLU A 98 -2.22 8.73 0.12
CA GLU A 98 -1.60 9.83 -0.62
C GLU A 98 -2.52 11.06 -0.66
N ASP A 99 -3.80 10.87 -1.01
CA ASP A 99 -4.80 11.95 -1.00
C ASP A 99 -4.99 12.52 0.40
N TYR A 100 -5.00 11.65 1.44
CA TYR A 100 -5.08 12.07 2.84
C TYR A 100 -3.94 13.02 3.20
N LYS A 101 -2.69 12.68 2.84
CA LYS A 101 -1.54 13.55 3.06
C LYS A 101 -1.74 14.92 2.40
N LEU A 102 -2.09 14.93 1.10
CA LEU A 102 -2.25 16.17 0.33
C LEU A 102 -3.32 17.11 0.91
N GLN A 103 -4.34 16.55 1.57
CA GLN A 103 -5.47 17.32 2.13
C GLN A 103 -5.26 17.72 3.59
N ASN A 104 -4.40 17.05 4.35
CA ASN A 104 -4.37 17.15 5.81
C ASN A 104 -2.99 17.47 6.41
N CYS A 105 -1.90 17.52 5.63
CA CYS A 105 -0.56 17.66 6.18
C CYS A 105 -0.32 18.95 6.97
N ASP A 106 -1.12 19.98 6.78
CA ASP A 106 -1.04 21.26 7.50
C ASP A 106 -1.80 21.27 8.83
N GLN A 107 -2.55 20.20 9.16
CA GLN A 107 -3.32 20.14 10.41
C GLN A 107 -2.41 20.00 11.63
N LEU A 108 -2.81 20.63 12.74
CA LEU A 108 -2.02 20.66 13.98
C LEU A 108 -1.67 19.27 14.53
N ASN A 109 -2.60 18.33 14.45
CA ASN A 109 -2.46 16.96 14.97
C ASN A 109 -2.05 15.92 13.92
N TYR A 110 -1.69 16.36 12.71
CA TYR A 110 -1.37 15.48 11.57
C TYR A 110 -0.32 14.42 11.91
N VAL A 111 0.79 14.80 12.57
CA VAL A 111 1.87 13.89 12.95
C VAL A 111 1.38 12.80 13.90
N THR A 112 0.62 13.16 14.93
CA THR A 112 0.05 12.22 15.90
C THR A 112 -0.91 11.24 15.21
N ILE A 113 -1.79 11.73 14.34
CA ILE A 113 -2.70 10.89 13.58
C ILE A 113 -1.92 9.96 12.64
N THR A 114 -0.90 10.46 11.96
CA THR A 114 -0.04 9.66 11.07
C THR A 114 0.64 8.50 11.80
N LEU A 115 1.19 8.74 12.99
CA LEU A 115 1.80 7.69 13.81
C LEU A 115 0.76 6.66 14.30
N THR A 116 -0.44 7.12 14.67
CA THR A 116 -1.55 6.24 15.04
C THR A 116 -1.99 5.36 13.86
N MET A 117 -2.14 5.95 12.67
CA MET A 117 -2.46 5.20 11.44
C MET A 117 -1.39 4.15 11.12
N LEU A 118 -0.11 4.47 11.30
CA LEU A 118 0.95 3.50 11.08
C LEU A 118 0.87 2.32 12.06
N GLY A 119 0.54 2.57 13.33
CA GLY A 119 0.30 1.51 14.32
C GLY A 119 -0.84 0.58 13.89
N GLN A 120 -1.93 1.14 13.37
CA GLN A 120 -3.05 0.36 12.80
C GLN A 120 -2.61 -0.45 11.58
N LEU A 121 -1.83 0.14 10.66
CA LEU A 121 -1.30 -0.57 9.48
C LEU A 121 -0.38 -1.74 9.88
N ILE A 122 0.45 -1.58 10.90
CA ILE A 122 1.27 -2.68 11.45
C ILE A 122 0.37 -3.83 11.97
N ALA A 123 -0.74 -3.50 12.65
CA ALA A 123 -1.68 -4.51 13.11
C ALA A 123 -2.39 -5.22 11.95
N ILE A 124 -2.79 -4.51 10.89
CA ILE A 124 -3.40 -5.10 9.69
C ILE A 124 -2.40 -6.01 8.98
N ILE A 125 -1.15 -5.58 8.78
CA ILE A 125 -0.09 -6.38 8.15
C ILE A 125 0.24 -7.61 8.99
N LYS A 126 0.22 -7.53 10.32
CA LYS A 126 0.33 -8.72 11.19
C LYS A 126 -0.70 -9.77 10.81
N LEU A 127 -1.98 -9.39 10.67
CA LEU A 127 -3.06 -10.31 10.29
C LEU A 127 -2.87 -10.90 8.88
N ILE A 128 -2.40 -10.10 7.92
CA ILE A 128 -2.06 -10.59 6.57
C ILE A 128 -0.93 -11.62 6.63
N HIS A 129 0.13 -11.34 7.40
CA HIS A 129 1.26 -12.24 7.58
C HIS A 129 0.87 -13.53 8.34
N GLU A 130 -0.04 -13.46 9.31
CA GLU A 130 -0.60 -14.64 10.00
C GLU A 130 -1.39 -15.55 9.05
N ASN A 131 -1.95 -14.99 7.97
CA ASN A 131 -2.54 -15.75 6.86
C ASN A 131 -1.53 -16.21 5.81
N ASN A 132 -0.22 -16.21 6.14
CA ASN A 132 0.90 -16.65 5.30
C ASN A 132 1.12 -15.84 4.00
N ILE A 133 0.61 -14.63 3.92
CA ILE A 133 0.74 -13.74 2.77
C ILE A 133 1.66 -12.57 3.11
N ILE A 134 2.52 -12.18 2.16
CA ILE A 134 3.25 -10.90 2.14
C ILE A 134 2.73 -10.06 0.98
N HIS A 135 2.64 -8.73 1.18
CA HIS A 135 2.02 -7.82 0.21
C HIS A 135 2.96 -7.46 -0.95
N ARG A 136 4.21 -7.10 -0.66
CA ARG A 136 5.32 -6.78 -1.58
C ARG A 136 5.21 -5.46 -2.37
N ASP A 137 4.09 -4.72 -2.27
CA ASP A 137 3.94 -3.39 -2.89
C ASP A 137 3.15 -2.44 -1.99
N LEU A 138 3.55 -2.32 -0.72
CA LEU A 138 2.97 -1.34 0.19
C LEU A 138 3.46 0.06 -0.20
N LYS A 139 2.49 0.95 -0.49
CA LYS A 139 2.71 2.36 -0.85
C LYS A 139 1.45 3.16 -0.51
N PRO A 140 1.54 4.50 -0.41
CA PRO A 140 0.39 5.33 -0.02
C PRO A 140 -0.84 5.15 -0.91
N THR A 141 -0.67 4.90 -2.21
CA THR A 141 -1.78 4.66 -3.15
C THR A 141 -2.45 3.29 -2.99
N ASN A 142 -1.81 2.32 -2.31
CA ASN A 142 -2.36 0.99 -2.02
C ASN A 142 -2.94 0.89 -0.60
N ILE A 143 -3.03 2.01 0.10
CA ILE A 143 -3.69 2.15 1.40
C ILE A 143 -4.83 3.14 1.23
N CYS A 144 -6.05 2.71 1.51
CA CYS A 144 -7.25 3.51 1.34
C CYS A 144 -7.93 3.80 2.67
N LEU A 145 -8.76 4.85 2.67
CA LEU A 145 -9.58 5.26 3.79
C LEU A 145 -11.05 5.31 3.37
N ASP A 146 -11.93 4.88 4.26
CA ASP A 146 -13.37 5.09 4.12
C ASP A 146 -13.80 6.47 4.68
N THR A 147 -15.10 6.75 4.68
CA THR A 147 -15.67 8.00 5.20
C THR A 147 -15.47 8.20 6.70
N SER A 148 -15.15 7.14 7.45
CA SER A 148 -14.87 7.14 8.89
C SER A 148 -13.37 7.12 9.18
N TYR A 149 -12.52 7.27 8.16
CA TYR A 149 -11.06 7.17 8.23
C TYR A 149 -10.53 5.80 8.69
N ASN A 150 -11.31 4.73 8.54
CA ASN A 150 -10.80 3.38 8.70
C ASN A 150 -9.86 3.04 7.54
N LEU A 151 -8.74 2.36 7.87
CA LEU A 151 -7.70 2.01 6.92
C LEU A 151 -7.97 0.65 6.27
N TYR A 152 -7.72 0.58 4.96
CA TYR A 152 -7.84 -0.64 4.16
C TYR A 152 -6.59 -0.80 3.29
N ILE A 153 -6.09 -2.04 3.18
CA ILE A 153 -5.01 -2.39 2.26
C ILE A 153 -5.61 -3.01 1.01
N ILE A 154 -5.19 -2.52 -0.15
CA ILE A 154 -5.67 -2.94 -1.47
C ILE A 154 -4.52 -3.36 -2.38
N ASP A 155 -4.87 -3.95 -3.52
CA ASP A 155 -3.93 -4.35 -4.60
C ASP A 155 -2.95 -5.45 -4.19
N PHE A 156 -3.47 -6.67 -4.13
CA PHE A 156 -2.70 -7.89 -3.84
C PHE A 156 -2.11 -8.55 -5.11
N GLY A 157 -2.04 -7.83 -6.22
CA GLY A 157 -1.53 -8.37 -7.49
C GLY A 157 -0.08 -8.85 -7.44
N LEU A 158 0.76 -8.25 -6.58
CA LEU A 158 2.15 -8.67 -6.34
C LEU A 158 2.34 -9.55 -5.11
N SER A 159 1.30 -9.85 -4.36
CA SER A 159 1.40 -10.61 -3.11
C SER A 159 1.93 -12.02 -3.31
N LYS A 160 2.44 -12.62 -2.26
CA LYS A 160 2.98 -13.99 -2.33
C LYS A 160 2.75 -14.73 -1.00
N MET A 161 2.44 -16.01 -1.09
CA MET A 161 2.52 -16.90 0.06
C MET A 161 3.99 -17.15 0.42
N TYR A 162 4.40 -16.76 1.64
CA TYR A 162 5.78 -16.92 2.10
C TYR A 162 6.05 -18.26 2.79
N LYS A 163 5.01 -19.09 2.93
CA LYS A 163 5.11 -20.47 3.45
C LYS A 163 4.44 -21.46 2.49
N SER A 164 5.00 -22.65 2.41
CA SER A 164 4.37 -23.84 1.85
C SER A 164 4.04 -24.79 3.00
N GLY A 165 2.77 -24.91 3.37
CA GLY A 165 2.36 -25.54 4.62
C GLY A 165 2.95 -24.81 5.84
N THR A 166 3.73 -25.50 6.67
CA THR A 166 4.40 -24.92 7.86
C THR A 166 5.80 -24.37 7.57
N ILE A 167 6.38 -24.70 6.41
CA ILE A 167 7.77 -24.40 6.06
C ILE A 167 7.85 -23.01 5.39
N HIS A 168 8.70 -22.13 5.91
CA HIS A 168 9.01 -20.84 5.29
C HIS A 168 9.79 -21.06 4.00
N ASN A 169 9.44 -20.33 2.93
CA ASN A 169 10.19 -20.36 1.68
C ASN A 169 11.65 -19.97 1.91
N SER A 170 12.55 -20.49 1.09
CA SER A 170 13.98 -20.16 1.18
C SER A 170 14.25 -18.73 0.69
N GLU A 171 15.26 -18.08 1.28
CA GLU A 171 15.79 -16.83 0.78
C GLU A 171 16.50 -17.08 -0.55
N THR A 172 16.12 -16.34 -1.59
CA THR A 172 16.69 -16.45 -2.93
C THR A 172 16.94 -15.06 -3.51
N GLN A 173 17.71 -15.00 -4.59
CA GLN A 173 17.80 -13.76 -5.39
C GLN A 173 16.63 -13.69 -6.37
N ILE A 174 16.14 -12.46 -6.61
CA ILE A 174 15.15 -12.13 -7.63
C ILE A 174 15.82 -11.54 -8.86
N LYS A 175 15.21 -11.73 -10.04
CA LYS A 175 15.77 -11.27 -11.32
C LYS A 175 15.56 -9.77 -11.57
N SER A 176 14.56 -9.19 -10.95
CA SER A 176 14.18 -7.79 -11.10
C SER A 176 13.52 -7.29 -9.83
N LEU A 177 13.55 -5.98 -9.64
CA LEU A 177 12.87 -5.32 -8.52
C LEU A 177 11.38 -5.63 -8.56
N ILE A 178 10.79 -5.89 -7.39
CA ILE A 178 9.36 -6.13 -7.18
C ILE A 178 8.80 -4.94 -6.39
N GLY A 179 7.69 -4.38 -6.87
CA GLY A 179 7.01 -3.25 -6.23
C GLY A 179 7.64 -1.89 -6.55
N SER A 180 7.27 -0.89 -5.77
CA SER A 180 7.57 0.52 -6.02
C SER A 180 8.89 0.94 -5.38
N VAL A 181 9.89 1.35 -6.16
CA VAL A 181 11.29 1.66 -5.73
C VAL A 181 11.34 2.54 -4.48
N ASN A 182 10.54 3.60 -4.40
CA ASN A 182 10.60 4.54 -3.28
C ASN A 182 10.21 3.89 -1.95
N PHE A 183 9.33 2.89 -1.98
CA PHE A 183 8.82 2.21 -0.79
C PHE A 183 9.39 0.79 -0.60
N SER A 184 10.14 0.25 -1.56
CA SER A 184 10.79 -1.06 -1.46
C SER A 184 11.85 -1.08 -0.36
N SER A 185 11.98 -2.20 0.35
CA SER A 185 13.01 -2.41 1.37
C SER A 185 14.41 -2.43 0.76
N LEU A 186 15.43 -2.27 1.61
CA LEU A 186 16.82 -2.38 1.19
C LEU A 186 17.15 -3.78 0.62
N ASN A 187 16.56 -4.85 1.16
CA ASN A 187 16.73 -6.21 0.64
C ASN A 187 16.19 -6.32 -0.80
N VAL A 188 14.99 -5.80 -1.05
CA VAL A 188 14.37 -5.82 -2.40
C VAL A 188 15.19 -4.99 -3.40
N ILE A 189 15.74 -3.85 -2.99
CA ILE A 189 16.67 -3.06 -3.81
C ILE A 189 17.93 -3.86 -4.15
N ASN A 190 18.41 -4.68 -3.23
CA ASN A 190 19.55 -5.58 -3.44
C ASN A 190 19.15 -6.91 -4.13
N LEU A 191 17.98 -6.97 -4.72
CA LEU A 191 17.45 -8.13 -5.45
C LEU A 191 17.36 -9.41 -4.58
N ILE A 192 17.09 -9.25 -3.29
CA ILE A 192 16.79 -10.37 -2.37
C ILE A 192 15.28 -10.55 -2.31
N GLU A 193 14.81 -11.81 -2.38
CA GLU A 193 13.39 -12.16 -2.28
C GLU A 193 12.77 -11.51 -1.03
N PRO A 194 11.65 -10.77 -1.16
CA PRO A 194 11.00 -10.15 -0.02
C PRO A 194 10.37 -11.17 0.94
N SER A 195 10.35 -10.80 2.22
CA SER A 195 9.68 -11.52 3.30
C SER A 195 8.89 -10.55 4.20
N ARG A 196 8.40 -11.00 5.35
CA ARG A 196 7.60 -10.17 6.28
C ARG A 196 8.32 -8.89 6.73
N ARG A 197 9.65 -8.95 6.93
CA ARG A 197 10.47 -7.79 7.34
C ARG A 197 10.41 -6.66 6.31
N ASP A 198 10.26 -7.02 5.04
CA ASP A 198 10.30 -6.09 3.91
C ASP A 198 9.00 -5.30 3.79
N ASP A 199 7.85 -5.90 4.06
CA ASP A 199 6.56 -5.19 4.18
C ASP A 199 6.60 -4.17 5.34
N ILE A 200 7.22 -4.53 6.48
CA ILE A 200 7.36 -3.61 7.61
C ILE A 200 8.31 -2.45 7.27
N GLU A 201 9.42 -2.71 6.58
CA GLU A 201 10.33 -1.64 6.14
C GLU A 201 9.63 -0.69 5.15
N SER A 202 8.78 -1.21 4.26
CA SER A 202 7.94 -0.40 3.36
C SER A 202 7.01 0.54 4.12
N LEU A 203 6.39 0.07 5.22
CA LEU A 203 5.56 0.93 6.08
C LEU A 203 6.37 2.06 6.74
N LEU A 204 7.64 1.83 7.08
CA LEU A 204 8.50 2.91 7.59
C LEU A 204 8.82 3.94 6.51
N TYR A 205 9.01 3.54 5.26
CA TYR A 205 9.17 4.51 4.16
C TYR A 205 7.88 5.27 3.87
N ILE A 206 6.71 4.66 4.08
CA ILE A 206 5.43 5.37 4.04
C ILE A 206 5.34 6.40 5.16
N LEU A 207 5.72 6.05 6.41
CA LEU A 207 5.81 7.01 7.50
C LEU A 207 6.72 8.19 7.13
N PHE A 208 7.91 7.89 6.63
CA PHE A 208 8.87 8.90 6.19
C PHE A 208 8.26 9.82 5.12
N TYR A 209 7.63 9.23 4.09
CA TYR A 209 6.90 9.99 3.07
C TYR A 209 5.85 10.92 3.69
N LEU A 210 5.06 10.43 4.63
CA LEU A 210 4.00 11.21 5.27
C LEU A 210 4.55 12.38 6.12
N LEU A 211 5.70 12.21 6.76
CA LEU A 211 6.33 13.20 7.60
C LEU A 211 7.20 14.24 6.87
N LEU A 212 7.45 14.07 5.56
CA LEU A 212 8.12 15.06 4.73
C LEU A 212 7.13 15.94 4.00
N ASP A 213 7.37 17.26 3.99
CA ASP A 213 6.65 18.16 3.09
C ASP A 213 7.01 17.92 1.63
N LYS A 214 6.29 18.57 0.73
CA LYS A 214 6.46 18.39 -0.73
C LYS A 214 7.87 18.76 -1.20
N SER A 215 8.46 19.81 -0.63
CA SER A 215 9.78 20.34 -1.01
C SER A 215 10.87 19.34 -0.60
N CYS A 216 10.91 18.96 0.68
CA CYS A 216 11.87 17.97 1.19
C CYS A 216 11.72 16.62 0.50
N TYR A 217 10.49 16.16 0.23
CA TYR A 217 10.26 14.91 -0.47
C TYR A 217 10.72 14.96 -1.93
N SER A 218 10.56 16.09 -2.63
CA SER A 218 11.08 16.27 -3.99
C SER A 218 12.60 16.13 -4.06
N ILE A 219 13.32 16.78 -3.12
CA ILE A 219 14.78 16.65 -3.02
C ILE A 219 15.16 15.20 -2.69
N TYR A 220 14.50 14.58 -1.71
CA TYR A 220 14.74 13.18 -1.36
C TYR A 220 14.56 12.25 -2.56
N THR A 221 13.52 12.44 -3.37
CA THR A 221 13.27 11.58 -4.54
C THR A 221 14.28 11.74 -5.66
N SER A 222 15.02 12.85 -5.71
CA SER A 222 16.11 13.08 -6.66
C SER A 222 17.42 12.34 -6.30
N LEU A 223 17.56 11.85 -5.07
CA LEU A 223 18.75 11.09 -4.65
C LEU A 223 18.81 9.74 -5.38
N ASP A 224 20.02 9.19 -5.48
CA ASP A 224 20.19 7.81 -5.89
C ASP A 224 19.57 6.83 -4.90
N VAL A 225 19.36 5.58 -5.34
CA VAL A 225 18.62 4.59 -4.54
C VAL A 225 19.35 4.22 -3.26
N SER A 226 20.67 4.18 -3.24
CA SER A 226 21.46 3.82 -2.05
C SER A 226 21.33 4.89 -0.97
N ASN A 227 21.40 6.16 -1.33
CA ASN A 227 21.17 7.28 -0.44
C ASN A 227 19.75 7.34 0.10
N LYS A 228 18.73 7.08 -0.74
CA LYS A 228 17.33 6.99 -0.30
C LYS A 228 17.09 5.94 0.80
N LYS A 229 17.93 4.92 0.87
CA LYS A 229 17.80 3.84 1.84
C LYS A 229 18.75 4.01 3.05
N ASN A 230 19.56 5.04 3.09
CA ASN A 230 20.42 5.35 4.24
C ASN A 230 19.60 5.98 5.37
N ILE A 231 19.64 5.38 6.58
CA ILE A 231 18.88 5.84 7.74
C ILE A 231 19.31 7.25 8.18
N ASP A 232 20.61 7.55 8.17
CA ASP A 232 21.12 8.85 8.59
C ASP A 232 20.63 9.96 7.66
N ILE A 233 20.56 9.68 6.35
CA ILE A 233 19.99 10.61 5.36
C ILE A 233 18.47 10.78 5.59
N LEU A 234 17.75 9.71 5.84
CA LEU A 234 16.32 9.78 6.17
C LEU A 234 16.06 10.66 7.40
N LEU A 235 16.85 10.46 8.46
CA LEU A 235 16.73 11.27 9.67
C LEU A 235 17.12 12.73 9.46
N MET A 236 18.15 12.98 8.63
CA MET A 236 18.55 14.35 8.25
C MET A 236 17.40 15.11 7.56
N PHE A 237 16.68 14.48 6.63
CA PHE A 237 15.53 15.10 5.97
C PHE A 237 14.37 15.38 6.94
N LEU A 238 14.11 14.49 7.90
CA LEU A 238 13.09 14.75 8.92
C LEU A 238 13.48 15.89 9.85
N GLN A 239 14.78 16.10 10.10
CA GLN A 239 15.31 17.18 10.95
C GLN A 239 15.55 18.48 10.18
N ASP A 240 15.34 18.51 8.87
CA ASP A 240 15.52 19.69 8.06
C ASP A 240 14.55 20.80 8.49
N LYS A 241 15.09 21.99 8.70
CA LYS A 241 14.31 23.20 9.09
C LYS A 241 13.26 23.59 8.04
N ASN A 242 13.47 23.19 6.78
CA ASN A 242 12.51 23.45 5.70
C ASN A 242 11.37 22.43 5.65
N ASN A 243 11.41 21.37 6.46
CA ASN A 243 10.31 20.43 6.56
C ASN A 243 9.16 21.03 7.39
N SER A 244 8.26 21.71 6.72
CA SER A 244 7.14 22.43 7.34
C SER A 244 6.20 21.55 8.17
N ILE A 245 6.07 20.26 7.80
CA ILE A 245 5.20 19.32 8.53
C ILE A 245 5.70 19.08 9.96
N LEU A 246 7.01 19.08 10.18
CA LEU A 246 7.62 18.82 11.50
C LEU A 246 8.00 20.09 12.25
N ASN A 247 7.79 21.28 11.68
CA ASN A 247 8.05 22.54 12.37
C ASN A 247 7.29 22.61 13.70
N ASN A 248 8.03 22.82 14.79
CA ASN A 248 7.49 22.86 16.17
C ASN A 248 6.85 21.53 16.64
N LYS A 249 7.18 20.40 16.03
CA LYS A 249 6.75 19.07 16.47
C LYS A 249 7.91 18.34 17.13
N SER A 250 7.64 17.73 18.27
CA SER A 250 8.62 16.88 18.94
C SER A 250 8.54 15.47 18.37
N ILE A 251 9.64 15.00 17.76
CA ILE A 251 9.80 13.61 17.30
C ILE A 251 11.01 13.01 17.99
N ASN A 252 10.84 11.84 18.59
CA ASN A 252 11.95 11.09 19.15
C ASN A 252 12.72 10.35 18.05
N TYR A 253 13.68 11.04 17.43
CA TYR A 253 14.52 10.51 16.35
C TYR A 253 15.37 9.32 16.78
N THR A 254 15.79 9.26 18.05
CA THR A 254 16.53 8.10 18.59
C THR A 254 15.67 6.83 18.56
N THR A 255 14.40 6.96 18.93
CA THR A 255 13.46 5.85 18.87
C THR A 255 13.15 5.45 17.41
N LEU A 256 13.04 6.41 16.51
CA LEU A 256 12.83 6.14 15.08
C LEU A 256 14.04 5.40 14.47
N ASP A 257 15.27 5.85 14.76
CA ASP A 257 16.50 5.15 14.36
C ASP A 257 16.55 3.70 14.90
N LYS A 258 16.22 3.54 16.19
CA LYS A 258 16.14 2.22 16.83
C LYS A 258 15.14 1.30 16.12
N LEU A 259 13.99 1.84 15.70
CA LEU A 259 12.96 1.10 14.98
C LEU A 259 13.47 0.61 13.61
N PHE A 260 14.08 1.50 12.80
CA PHE A 260 14.70 1.14 11.53
C PHE A 260 15.78 0.07 11.70
N LYS A 261 16.69 0.26 12.65
CA LYS A 261 17.77 -0.70 12.94
C LYS A 261 17.25 -2.05 13.40
N TYR A 262 16.17 -2.08 14.19
CA TYR A 262 15.51 -3.32 14.58
C TYR A 262 15.00 -4.09 13.36
N ILE A 263 14.23 -3.45 12.47
CA ILE A 263 13.63 -4.09 11.30
C ILE A 263 14.69 -4.61 10.35
N ARG A 264 15.75 -3.85 10.09
CA ARG A 264 16.84 -4.25 9.19
C ARG A 264 17.70 -5.39 9.71
N ARG A 265 17.70 -5.67 11.02
CA ARG A 265 18.37 -6.83 11.63
C ARG A 265 17.56 -8.11 11.59
N LEU A 266 16.28 -8.05 11.24
CA LEU A 266 15.45 -9.24 11.12
C LEU A 266 15.96 -10.16 10.02
N LYS A 267 16.07 -11.46 10.35
CA LYS A 267 16.41 -12.49 9.37
C LYS A 267 15.24 -12.73 8.43
N TYR A 268 15.51 -13.27 7.25
CA TYR A 268 14.53 -13.56 6.20
C TYR A 268 13.29 -14.32 6.72
N ASN A 269 13.50 -15.39 7.46
CA ASN A 269 12.44 -16.24 8.00
C ASN A 269 11.94 -15.82 9.39
N GLN A 270 12.53 -14.77 9.99
CA GLN A 270 12.16 -14.31 11.32
C GLN A 270 10.82 -13.60 11.28
N ALA A 271 9.93 -13.91 12.22
CA ALA A 271 8.71 -13.14 12.43
C ALA A 271 9.05 -11.79 13.10
N PRO A 272 8.59 -10.65 12.54
CA PRO A 272 8.67 -9.38 13.25
C PRO A 272 7.91 -9.44 14.57
N ASN A 273 8.44 -8.79 15.61
CA ASN A 273 7.66 -8.55 16.82
C ASN A 273 6.81 -7.28 16.61
N TYR A 274 5.59 -7.47 16.10
CA TYR A 274 4.68 -6.37 15.74
C TYR A 274 4.31 -5.52 16.96
N ASP A 275 4.10 -6.13 18.11
CA ASP A 275 3.73 -5.43 19.34
C ASP A 275 4.88 -4.52 19.81
N TYR A 276 6.13 -5.00 19.70
CA TYR A 276 7.31 -4.18 19.98
C TYR A 276 7.44 -3.00 19.01
N ILE A 277 7.14 -3.20 17.73
CA ILE A 277 7.12 -2.13 16.72
C ILE A 277 6.10 -1.06 17.08
N ILE A 278 4.88 -1.46 17.46
CA ILE A 278 3.81 -0.54 17.89
C ILE A 278 4.22 0.23 19.15
N ILE A 279 4.86 -0.40 20.13
CA ILE A 279 5.39 0.28 21.31
C ILE A 279 6.40 1.35 20.92
N LEU A 280 7.36 1.04 20.03
CA LEU A 280 8.34 2.03 19.56
C LEU A 280 7.65 3.19 18.81
N LEU A 281 6.66 2.92 17.97
CA LEU A 281 5.89 3.98 17.28
C LEU A 281 5.21 4.93 18.25
N ASN A 282 4.60 4.41 19.31
CA ASN A 282 3.97 5.23 20.34
C ASN A 282 5.00 6.10 21.09
N MET A 283 6.23 5.61 21.27
CA MET A 283 7.32 6.36 21.89
C MET A 283 7.91 7.46 21.00
N ILE A 284 7.70 7.40 19.67
CA ILE A 284 8.18 8.43 18.73
C ILE A 284 7.46 9.77 18.97
N ASN A 285 6.19 9.74 19.33
CA ASN A 285 5.36 10.92 19.57
C ASN A 285 5.29 11.30 21.07
N ALA A 286 6.01 10.61 21.93
CA ALA A 286 6.05 10.97 23.35
C ALA A 286 6.90 12.23 23.55
N PRO A 287 6.42 13.21 24.35
CA PRO A 287 7.15 14.44 24.64
C PRO A 287 8.46 14.20 25.40
#